data_8ea1eeae2754dcc4dd7620dceed3dacc
#
_entry.id   8ea1eeae2754dcc4dd7620dceed3dacc
#
_cell.length_a   1.000
_cell.length_b   1.000
_cell.length_c   1.000
_cell.angle_alpha   90.00
_cell.angle_beta   90.00
_cell.angle_gamma   90.00
#
_symmetry.space_group_name_H-M   'P 1'
#
loop_
_entity.id
_entity.type
_entity.pdbx_description
1 polymer ?
#
loop_
_entity_poly.entity_id
_entity_poly.type
_entity_poly.pdbx_seq_one_letter_code
_entity_poly.pdbx_strand_id
1 'polypeptide(L)'
;MTSQLAFALPVAAAYRRQDFFPSPSNAAALTSIETPQTRRLLLIGPHGSGKTHLAHIFATTHRAETLDPSTIATCLPTLPPTAHIVIDNADTCTDQPALFHLLNLLAPAGRLLLTATTPPRDWGLALPDLISRLQALPTLRLAPPDDALLSAVLVKLFADRQIIVPPNLIPYLVTRMERSCAAASTLVATLDARALAAARPINRTLAAEVLDTAAPE
;
A
#
# COMPACT_ATOMS: atom_id res chain seq x y z
N MET A 1 -36.09 21.29 9.90
CA MET A 1 -35.29 20.04 9.75
C MET A 1 -33.84 20.41 9.75
N THR A 2 -33.16 20.22 10.87
CA THR A 2 -31.74 20.52 11.03
C THR A 2 -30.92 19.46 10.32
N SER A 3 -30.29 19.82 9.20
CA SER A 3 -29.31 18.97 8.52
C SER A 3 -28.09 18.85 9.42
N GLN A 4 -27.85 17.66 9.96
CA GLN A 4 -26.67 17.34 10.74
C GLN A 4 -25.51 17.20 9.76
N LEU A 5 -24.55 18.13 9.81
CA LEU A 5 -23.30 18.04 9.03
C LEU A 5 -22.47 16.88 9.55
N ALA A 6 -22.39 15.79 8.79
CA ALA A 6 -21.47 14.70 9.05
C ALA A 6 -20.05 15.17 8.72
N PHE A 7 -19.24 15.44 9.73
CA PHE A 7 -17.82 15.65 9.57
C PHE A 7 -17.14 14.29 9.28
N ALA A 8 -16.79 14.06 8.05
CA ALA A 8 -15.91 12.94 7.68
C ALA A 8 -14.50 13.26 8.19
N LEU A 9 -14.15 12.83 9.40
CA LEU A 9 -12.77 12.82 9.84
C LEU A 9 -12.05 11.75 9.01
N PRO A 10 -10.98 12.10 8.26
CA PRO A 10 -10.20 11.09 7.56
C PRO A 10 -9.58 10.16 8.61
N VAL A 11 -10.03 8.91 8.65
CA VAL A 11 -9.37 7.88 9.46
C VAL A 11 -8.04 7.63 8.79
N ALA A 12 -6.97 8.20 9.35
CA ALA A 12 -5.62 7.93 8.89
C ALA A 12 -5.38 6.42 8.99
N ALA A 13 -5.07 5.80 7.86
CA ALA A 13 -4.80 4.38 7.80
C ALA A 13 -3.62 4.07 8.75
N ALA A 14 -3.88 3.35 9.83
CA ALA A 14 -2.85 2.94 10.77
C ALA A 14 -2.13 1.72 10.19
N TYR A 15 -1.03 1.95 9.47
CA TYR A 15 -0.21 0.89 8.88
C TYR A 15 0.68 0.19 9.92
N ARG A 16 0.06 -0.34 10.99
CA ARG A 16 0.79 -1.05 12.04
C ARG A 16 1.06 -2.48 11.63
N ARG A 17 2.15 -3.08 12.14
CA ARG A 17 2.48 -4.49 11.89
C ARG A 17 1.34 -5.44 12.27
N GLN A 18 0.66 -5.20 13.38
CA GLN A 18 -0.47 -6.00 13.85
C GLN A 18 -1.70 -5.95 12.94
N ASP A 19 -1.81 -4.90 12.12
CA ASP A 19 -2.90 -4.69 11.17
C ASP A 19 -2.62 -5.31 9.80
N PHE A 20 -1.43 -5.89 9.62
CA PHE A 20 -1.04 -6.58 8.40
C PHE A 20 -1.34 -8.08 8.51
N PHE A 21 -2.18 -8.59 7.63
CA PHE A 21 -2.56 -9.99 7.57
C PHE A 21 -1.63 -10.74 6.60
N PRO A 22 -0.79 -11.69 7.10
CA PRO A 22 -0.02 -12.55 6.23
C PRO A 22 -0.91 -13.48 5.42
N SER A 23 -0.64 -13.61 4.13
CA SER A 23 -1.30 -14.55 3.23
C SER A 23 -0.27 -15.07 2.21
N PRO A 24 -0.58 -16.12 1.44
CA PRO A 24 0.32 -16.60 0.40
C PRO A 24 0.74 -15.50 -0.59
N SER A 25 -0.09 -14.48 -0.81
CA SER A 25 0.20 -13.37 -1.72
C SER A 25 1.26 -12.39 -1.22
N ASN A 26 1.56 -12.35 0.08
CA ASN A 26 2.41 -11.32 0.70
C ASN A 26 3.42 -11.84 1.75
N ALA A 27 3.32 -13.08 2.20
CA ALA A 27 4.12 -13.61 3.30
C ALA A 27 5.64 -13.56 3.04
N ALA A 28 6.07 -13.87 1.81
CA ALA A 28 7.49 -13.82 1.45
C ALA A 28 8.06 -12.40 1.56
N ALA A 29 7.29 -11.39 1.15
CA ALA A 29 7.69 -9.98 1.26
C ALA A 29 7.79 -9.54 2.73
N LEU A 30 6.80 -9.91 3.55
CA LEU A 30 6.80 -9.62 4.97
C LEU A 30 8.02 -10.23 5.67
N THR A 31 8.30 -11.53 5.45
CA THR A 31 9.46 -12.22 6.01
C THR A 31 10.77 -11.52 5.61
N SER A 32 10.90 -11.13 4.34
CA SER A 32 12.10 -10.44 3.88
C SER A 32 12.27 -9.07 4.53
N ILE A 33 11.19 -8.32 4.74
CA ILE A 33 11.21 -7.01 5.40
C ILE A 33 11.62 -7.13 6.87
N GLU A 34 11.14 -8.15 7.57
CA GLU A 34 11.44 -8.39 8.98
C GLU A 34 12.84 -9.01 9.18
N THR A 35 13.47 -9.51 8.10
CA THR A 35 14.78 -10.15 8.18
C THR A 35 15.91 -9.11 8.32
N PRO A 36 16.74 -9.17 9.38
CA PRO A 36 17.80 -8.19 9.63
C PRO A 36 18.88 -8.14 8.52
N GLN A 37 19.05 -9.22 7.76
CA GLN A 37 20.02 -9.33 6.68
C GLN A 37 19.59 -8.60 5.41
N THR A 38 18.30 -8.37 5.22
CA THR A 38 17.78 -7.66 4.06
C THR A 38 18.13 -6.18 4.13
N ARG A 39 19.11 -5.77 3.33
CA ARG A 39 19.56 -4.38 3.28
C ARG A 39 18.88 -3.59 2.18
N ARG A 40 18.57 -4.24 1.06
CA ARG A 40 17.99 -3.62 -0.11
C ARG A 40 16.92 -4.51 -0.68
N LEU A 41 15.81 -3.93 -1.04
CA LEU A 41 14.68 -4.66 -1.58
C LEU A 41 13.86 -3.76 -2.49
N LEU A 42 13.44 -4.31 -3.62
CA LEU A 42 12.42 -3.73 -4.48
C LEU A 42 11.15 -4.58 -4.38
N LEU A 43 10.06 -3.97 -3.92
CA LEU A 43 8.72 -4.60 -3.90
C LEU A 43 7.94 -4.14 -5.11
N ILE A 44 7.51 -5.08 -5.95
CA ILE A 44 6.68 -4.80 -7.12
C ILE A 44 5.32 -5.46 -6.93
N GLY A 45 4.25 -4.76 -7.28
CA GLY A 45 2.92 -5.34 -7.23
C GLY A 45 1.84 -4.37 -7.68
N PRO A 46 0.64 -4.87 -8.00
CA PRO A 46 -0.45 -4.03 -8.46
C PRO A 46 -0.90 -3.02 -7.40
N HIS A 47 -1.73 -2.06 -7.81
CA HIS A 47 -2.35 -1.13 -6.88
C HIS A 47 -3.13 -1.90 -5.80
N GLY A 48 -3.06 -1.43 -4.55
CA GLY A 48 -3.78 -2.06 -3.43
C GLY A 48 -3.30 -3.46 -3.01
N SER A 49 -2.11 -3.91 -3.47
CA SER A 49 -1.51 -5.18 -3.02
C SER A 49 -0.86 -5.14 -1.63
N GLY A 50 -0.84 -3.98 -0.98
CA GLY A 50 -0.27 -3.81 0.37
C GLY A 50 1.18 -3.30 0.40
N LYS A 51 1.76 -2.83 -0.72
CA LYS A 51 3.13 -2.29 -0.78
C LYS A 51 3.38 -1.17 0.24
N THR A 52 2.51 -0.17 0.27
CA THR A 52 2.60 0.95 1.21
C THR A 52 2.55 0.49 2.66
N HIS A 53 1.72 -0.50 3.00
CA HIS A 53 1.68 -1.07 4.34
C HIS A 53 3.01 -1.74 4.70
N LEU A 54 3.57 -2.55 3.79
CA LEU A 54 4.89 -3.16 3.96
C LEU A 54 6.01 -2.11 4.05
N ALA A 55 5.91 -1.01 3.30
CA ALA A 55 6.82 0.13 3.39
C ALA A 55 6.83 0.75 4.80
N HIS A 56 5.66 0.95 5.39
CA HIS A 56 5.53 1.44 6.77
C HIS A 56 6.05 0.44 7.81
N ILE A 57 5.83 -0.86 7.61
CA ILE A 57 6.40 -1.90 8.49
C ILE A 57 7.93 -1.85 8.43
N PHE A 58 8.51 -1.77 7.23
CA PHE A 58 9.96 -1.63 7.07
C PHE A 58 10.48 -0.35 7.76
N ALA A 59 9.82 0.78 7.53
CA ALA A 59 10.20 2.06 8.15
C ALA A 59 10.22 1.96 9.68
N THR A 60 9.20 1.36 10.27
CA THR A 60 9.09 1.18 11.73
C THR A 60 10.14 0.19 12.25
N THR A 61 10.30 -0.96 11.58
CA THR A 61 11.20 -2.04 12.02
C THR A 61 12.67 -1.61 11.99
N HIS A 62 13.04 -0.87 10.95
CA HIS A 62 14.44 -0.48 10.71
C HIS A 62 14.72 0.99 11.04
N ARG A 63 13.75 1.72 11.59
CA ARG A 63 13.85 3.18 11.84
C ARG A 63 14.27 3.91 10.56
N ALA A 64 13.65 3.54 9.43
CA ALA A 64 13.94 4.14 8.15
C ALA A 64 13.07 5.39 7.95
N GLU A 65 13.66 6.38 7.30
CA GLU A 65 12.97 7.58 6.86
C GLU A 65 12.26 7.31 5.55
N THR A 66 11.02 7.78 5.42
CA THR A 66 10.29 7.71 4.16
C THR A 66 10.48 9.00 3.39
N LEU A 67 11.05 8.90 2.19
CA LEU A 67 11.23 10.03 1.29
C LEU A 67 10.19 9.97 0.16
N ASP A 68 9.65 11.13 -0.16
CA ASP A 68 8.85 11.30 -1.36
C ASP A 68 9.77 11.24 -2.59
N PRO A 69 9.41 10.51 -3.67
CA PRO A 69 10.20 10.44 -4.91
C PRO A 69 10.60 11.80 -5.49
N SER A 70 9.77 12.84 -5.31
CA SER A 70 10.04 14.20 -5.80
C SER A 70 11.03 14.99 -4.94
N THR A 71 11.32 14.57 -3.71
CA THR A 71 12.17 15.30 -2.77
C THR A 71 13.57 14.72 -2.60
N ILE A 72 13.89 13.63 -3.30
CA ILE A 72 15.17 12.92 -3.17
C ILE A 72 16.36 13.87 -3.33
N ALA A 73 16.38 14.70 -4.39
CA ALA A 73 17.48 15.63 -4.67
C ALA A 73 17.73 16.60 -3.50
N THR A 74 16.66 17.06 -2.87
CA THR A 74 16.74 18.02 -1.75
C THR A 74 17.29 17.36 -0.47
N CYS A 75 16.97 16.10 -0.25
CA CYS A 75 17.39 15.35 0.95
C CYS A 75 18.83 14.81 0.83
N LEU A 76 19.30 14.48 -0.39
CA LEU A 76 20.61 13.86 -0.64
C LEU A 76 21.79 14.51 0.10
N PRO A 77 21.95 15.86 0.14
CA PRO A 77 23.10 16.48 0.78
C PRO A 77 23.20 16.25 2.28
N THR A 78 22.09 15.92 2.94
CA THR A 78 22.00 15.73 4.39
C THR A 78 22.00 14.25 4.80
N LEU A 79 21.83 13.34 3.87
CA LEU A 79 21.73 11.90 4.15
C LEU A 79 23.12 11.27 4.38
N PRO A 80 23.34 10.59 5.51
CA PRO A 80 24.56 9.81 5.70
C PRO A 80 24.49 8.49 4.89
N PRO A 81 25.66 7.91 4.51
CA PRO A 81 25.71 6.62 3.82
C PRO A 81 25.10 5.45 4.60
N THR A 82 24.94 5.62 5.90
CA THR A 82 24.30 4.65 6.81
C THR A 82 22.80 4.84 6.96
N ALA A 83 22.19 5.81 6.27
CA ALA A 83 20.78 6.06 6.36
C ALA A 83 19.95 4.84 5.95
N HIS A 84 18.79 4.72 6.58
CA HIS A 84 17.79 3.72 6.23
C HIS A 84 16.62 4.46 5.57
N ILE A 85 16.32 4.14 4.33
CA ILE A 85 15.38 4.89 3.49
C ILE A 85 14.31 3.99 2.92
N VAL A 86 13.10 4.51 2.87
CA VAL A 86 11.96 3.97 2.11
C VAL A 86 11.58 4.97 1.03
N ILE A 87 11.37 4.50 -0.18
CA ILE A 87 10.72 5.27 -1.25
C ILE A 87 9.51 4.47 -1.72
N ASP A 88 8.33 4.96 -1.38
CA ASP A 88 7.08 4.38 -1.85
C ASP A 88 6.76 4.94 -3.24
N ASN A 89 6.29 4.07 -4.15
CA ASN A 89 6.04 4.40 -5.57
C ASN A 89 7.27 4.98 -6.29
N ALA A 90 8.42 4.33 -6.17
CA ALA A 90 9.68 4.77 -6.80
C ALA A 90 9.60 4.88 -8.33
N ASP A 91 8.66 4.18 -8.96
CA ASP A 91 8.35 4.28 -10.39
C ASP A 91 7.78 5.66 -10.81
N THR A 92 7.39 6.50 -9.87
CA THR A 92 6.97 7.90 -10.14
C THR A 92 8.11 8.91 -10.06
N CYS A 93 9.33 8.48 -9.73
CA CYS A 93 10.49 9.35 -9.61
C CYS A 93 10.92 9.87 -10.97
N THR A 94 10.83 11.19 -11.17
CA THR A 94 11.26 11.87 -12.41
C THR A 94 12.72 12.28 -12.39
N ASP A 95 13.31 12.50 -11.20
CA ASP A 95 14.72 12.87 -11.05
C ASP A 95 15.62 11.63 -11.00
N GLN A 96 15.91 11.10 -12.20
CA GLN A 96 16.74 9.90 -12.34
C GLN A 96 18.17 10.07 -11.79
N PRO A 97 18.87 11.21 -12.00
CA PRO A 97 20.16 11.46 -11.35
C PRO A 97 20.09 11.39 -9.82
N ALA A 98 19.08 12.00 -9.21
CA ALA A 98 18.92 11.97 -7.76
C ALA A 98 18.71 10.53 -7.24
N LEU A 99 17.85 9.76 -7.90
CA LEU A 99 17.64 8.35 -7.54
C LEU A 99 18.93 7.51 -7.71
N PHE A 100 19.69 7.75 -8.78
CA PHE A 100 20.98 7.08 -9.00
C PHE A 100 21.99 7.42 -7.89
N HIS A 101 22.10 8.70 -7.53
CA HIS A 101 22.99 9.14 -6.44
C HIS A 101 22.56 8.54 -5.09
N LEU A 102 21.27 8.45 -4.79
CA LEU A 102 20.78 7.81 -3.57
C LEU A 102 21.16 6.32 -3.51
N LEU A 103 20.99 5.59 -4.60
CA LEU A 103 21.38 4.18 -4.69
C LEU A 103 22.88 4.00 -4.42
N ASN A 104 23.70 4.91 -4.92
CA ASN A 104 25.15 4.88 -4.70
C ASN A 104 25.52 5.24 -3.26
N LEU A 105 24.91 6.29 -2.72
CA LEU A 105 25.16 6.76 -1.35
C LEU A 105 24.90 5.66 -0.32
N LEU A 106 23.77 4.96 -0.45
CA LEU A 106 23.36 3.94 0.51
C LEU A 106 24.03 2.58 0.26
N ALA A 107 24.82 2.44 -0.84
CA ALA A 107 25.40 1.15 -1.25
C ALA A 107 26.21 0.45 -0.16
N PRO A 108 27.09 1.11 0.59
CA PRO A 108 28.00 0.44 1.51
C PRO A 108 27.34 -0.05 2.80
N ALA A 109 26.47 0.75 3.40
CA ALA A 109 26.01 0.51 4.78
C ALA A 109 24.53 0.80 5.04
N GLY A 110 23.87 1.57 4.19
CA GLY A 110 22.47 1.94 4.33
C GLY A 110 21.50 0.80 4.04
N ARG A 111 20.23 1.01 4.42
CA ARG A 111 19.11 0.14 4.02
C ARG A 111 18.21 0.89 3.06
N LEU A 112 17.65 0.18 2.10
CA LEU A 112 16.77 0.76 1.12
C LEU A 112 15.62 -0.18 0.78
N LEU A 113 14.41 0.32 0.94
CA LEU A 113 13.21 -0.28 0.39
C LEU A 113 12.64 0.64 -0.68
N LEU A 114 12.48 0.10 -1.87
CA LEU A 114 11.71 0.72 -2.95
C LEU A 114 10.41 -0.05 -3.14
N THR A 115 9.32 0.64 -3.38
CA THR A 115 8.10 0.02 -3.89
C THR A 115 7.78 0.55 -5.28
N ALA A 116 7.13 -0.25 -6.10
CA ALA A 116 6.74 0.13 -7.44
C ALA A 116 5.53 -0.69 -7.93
N THR A 117 4.83 -0.16 -8.91
CA THR A 117 3.73 -0.88 -9.58
C THR A 117 4.26 -1.79 -10.67
N THR A 118 5.27 -1.32 -11.40
CA THR A 118 5.88 -2.00 -12.55
C THR A 118 7.37 -2.28 -12.30
N PRO A 119 7.98 -3.21 -13.04
CA PRO A 119 9.42 -3.45 -12.97
C PRO A 119 10.22 -2.29 -13.57
N PRO A 120 11.51 -2.08 -13.15
CA PRO A 120 12.33 -0.93 -13.57
C PRO A 120 12.47 -0.74 -15.09
N ARG A 121 12.37 -1.81 -15.86
CA ARG A 121 12.42 -1.71 -17.35
C ARG A 121 11.25 -0.92 -17.93
N ASP A 122 10.14 -0.81 -17.19
CA ASP A 122 8.90 -0.16 -17.62
C ASP A 122 8.75 1.25 -17.03
N TRP A 123 9.76 1.78 -16.32
CA TRP A 123 9.73 3.11 -15.69
C TRP A 123 10.08 4.26 -16.64
N GLY A 124 10.35 3.97 -17.92
CA GLY A 124 10.77 5.02 -18.87
C GLY A 124 12.12 5.66 -18.56
N LEU A 125 13.02 4.92 -17.91
CA LEU A 125 14.33 5.42 -17.51
C LEU A 125 15.26 5.58 -18.71
N ALA A 126 15.99 6.70 -18.74
CA ALA A 126 16.97 7.01 -19.77
C ALA A 126 18.42 6.73 -19.37
N LEU A 127 18.71 6.61 -18.04
CA LEU A 127 20.07 6.40 -17.54
C LEU A 127 20.39 4.88 -17.47
N PRO A 128 21.29 4.35 -18.33
CA PRO A 128 21.60 2.91 -18.36
C PRO A 128 22.14 2.39 -17.03
N ASP A 129 22.98 3.17 -16.35
CA ASP A 129 23.57 2.80 -15.06
C ASP A 129 22.50 2.69 -13.96
N LEU A 130 21.50 3.57 -13.96
CA LEU A 130 20.37 3.50 -13.04
C LEU A 130 19.55 2.23 -13.28
N ILE A 131 19.25 1.93 -14.55
CA ILE A 131 18.51 0.72 -14.95
C ILE A 131 19.25 -0.53 -14.44
N SER A 132 20.55 -0.61 -14.72
CA SER A 132 21.38 -1.75 -14.27
C SER A 132 21.37 -1.92 -12.75
N ARG A 133 21.49 -0.83 -11.99
CA ARG A 133 21.47 -0.87 -10.52
C ARG A 133 20.14 -1.29 -9.95
N LEU A 134 19.03 -0.77 -10.51
CA LEU A 134 17.68 -1.14 -10.08
C LEU A 134 17.38 -2.60 -10.40
N GLN A 135 17.82 -3.11 -11.56
CA GLN A 135 17.67 -4.51 -11.93
C GLN A 135 18.50 -5.46 -11.08
N ALA A 136 19.61 -4.99 -10.52
CA ALA A 136 20.46 -5.76 -9.60
C ALA A 136 19.90 -5.86 -8.18
N LEU A 137 18.83 -5.10 -7.85
CA LEU A 137 18.20 -5.19 -6.53
C LEU A 137 17.45 -6.52 -6.37
N PRO A 138 17.57 -7.18 -5.20
CA PRO A 138 16.66 -8.23 -4.83
C PRO A 138 15.22 -7.75 -4.99
N THR A 139 14.43 -8.47 -5.77
CA THR A 139 13.07 -8.06 -6.11
C THR A 139 12.07 -9.11 -5.66
N LEU A 140 11.03 -8.68 -4.94
CA LEU A 140 9.89 -9.50 -4.59
C LEU A 140 8.63 -8.95 -5.25
N ARG A 141 7.79 -9.88 -5.71
CA ARG A 141 6.52 -9.55 -6.34
C ARG A 141 5.38 -9.88 -5.40
N LEU A 142 4.53 -8.89 -5.16
CA LEU A 142 3.25 -9.08 -4.49
C LEU A 142 2.21 -9.47 -5.53
N ALA A 143 1.50 -10.56 -5.27
CA ALA A 143 0.31 -10.90 -6.04
C ALA A 143 -0.88 -10.02 -5.62
N PRO A 144 -1.93 -9.94 -6.44
CA PRO A 144 -3.21 -9.40 -5.98
C PRO A 144 -3.69 -10.12 -4.71
N PRO A 145 -4.37 -9.43 -3.78
CA PRO A 145 -4.90 -10.04 -2.57
C PRO A 145 -5.78 -11.26 -2.88
N ASP A 146 -5.58 -12.35 -2.14
CA ASP A 146 -6.46 -13.52 -2.18
C ASP A 146 -7.76 -13.30 -1.39
N ASP A 147 -8.73 -14.21 -1.53
CA ASP A 147 -10.04 -14.09 -0.87
C ASP A 147 -9.93 -14.07 0.66
N ALA A 148 -8.97 -14.82 1.21
CA ALA A 148 -8.75 -14.87 2.65
C ALA A 148 -8.24 -13.52 3.17
N LEU A 149 -7.28 -12.92 2.46
CA LEU A 149 -6.75 -11.59 2.79
C LEU A 149 -7.83 -10.52 2.65
N LEU A 150 -8.57 -10.51 1.54
CA LEU A 150 -9.67 -9.54 1.34
C LEU A 150 -10.75 -9.67 2.41
N SER A 151 -11.11 -10.90 2.79
CA SER A 151 -12.08 -11.15 3.87
C SER A 151 -11.58 -10.57 5.20
N ALA A 152 -10.32 -10.84 5.56
CA ALA A 152 -9.72 -10.32 6.79
C ALA A 152 -9.65 -8.79 6.81
N VAL A 153 -9.26 -8.19 5.68
CA VAL A 153 -9.21 -6.72 5.51
C VAL A 153 -10.60 -6.10 5.65
N LEU A 154 -11.63 -6.66 4.99
CA LEU A 154 -13.02 -6.18 5.09
C LEU A 154 -13.54 -6.25 6.54
N VAL A 155 -13.33 -7.40 7.21
CA VAL A 155 -13.73 -7.56 8.62
C VAL A 155 -13.07 -6.47 9.48
N LYS A 156 -11.76 -6.26 9.31
CA LYS A 156 -11.05 -5.21 10.04
C LYS A 156 -11.59 -3.81 9.72
N LEU A 157 -11.80 -3.48 8.46
CA LEU A 157 -12.28 -2.16 8.04
C LEU A 157 -13.68 -1.84 8.61
N PHE A 158 -14.58 -2.82 8.69
CA PHE A 158 -15.87 -2.66 9.36
C PHE A 158 -15.71 -2.55 10.88
N ALA A 159 -14.87 -3.38 11.50
CA ALA A 159 -14.60 -3.32 12.93
C ALA A 159 -13.99 -1.98 13.37
N ASP A 160 -13.03 -1.44 12.61
CA ASP A 160 -12.41 -0.13 12.88
C ASP A 160 -13.44 1.01 12.87
N ARG A 161 -14.56 0.85 12.15
CA ARG A 161 -15.69 1.78 12.10
C ARG A 161 -16.82 1.43 13.08
N GLN A 162 -16.63 0.37 13.88
CA GLN A 162 -17.64 -0.15 14.80
C GLN A 162 -18.95 -0.59 14.11
N ILE A 163 -18.84 -1.02 12.87
CA ILE A 163 -19.96 -1.47 12.05
C ILE A 163 -20.09 -3.00 12.14
N ILE A 164 -21.26 -3.45 12.61
CA ILE A 164 -21.59 -4.88 12.62
C ILE A 164 -22.34 -5.19 11.32
N VAL A 165 -21.81 -6.14 10.57
CA VAL A 165 -22.39 -6.56 9.29
C VAL A 165 -22.88 -8.02 9.35
N PRO A 166 -23.89 -8.38 8.54
CA PRO A 166 -24.35 -9.77 8.45
C PRO A 166 -23.23 -10.70 7.96
N PRO A 167 -23.12 -11.94 8.48
CA PRO A 167 -22.04 -12.89 8.13
C PRO A 167 -21.94 -13.19 6.63
N ASN A 168 -23.04 -13.11 5.90
CA ASN A 168 -23.09 -13.37 4.45
C ASN A 168 -22.66 -12.17 3.60
N LEU A 169 -22.40 -11.00 4.19
CA LEU A 169 -22.01 -9.81 3.46
C LEU A 169 -20.53 -9.89 3.00
N ILE A 170 -19.62 -10.31 3.86
CA ILE A 170 -18.19 -10.38 3.52
C ILE A 170 -17.95 -11.28 2.30
N PRO A 171 -18.41 -12.54 2.26
CA PRO A 171 -18.26 -13.39 1.07
C PRO A 171 -18.91 -12.77 -0.19
N TYR A 172 -20.04 -12.08 -0.03
CA TYR A 172 -20.71 -11.40 -1.12
C TYR A 172 -19.86 -10.28 -1.72
N LEU A 173 -19.19 -9.46 -0.88
CA LEU A 173 -18.31 -8.38 -1.30
C LEU A 173 -17.06 -8.93 -1.99
N VAL A 174 -16.37 -9.90 -1.38
CA VAL A 174 -15.11 -10.50 -1.90
C VAL A 174 -15.27 -11.04 -3.32
N THR A 175 -16.44 -11.64 -3.63
CA THR A 175 -16.69 -12.20 -4.97
C THR A 175 -17.02 -11.18 -6.05
N ARG A 176 -17.28 -9.90 -5.69
CA ARG A 176 -17.78 -8.88 -6.61
C ARG A 176 -16.93 -7.61 -6.67
N MET A 177 -16.11 -7.37 -5.66
CA MET A 177 -15.24 -6.20 -5.64
C MET A 177 -13.95 -6.43 -6.43
N GLU A 178 -13.29 -5.36 -6.82
CA GLU A 178 -11.93 -5.41 -7.33
C GLU A 178 -10.97 -6.03 -6.29
N ARG A 179 -10.05 -6.88 -6.75
CA ARG A 179 -9.07 -7.57 -5.90
C ARG A 179 -7.95 -6.63 -5.45
N SER A 180 -8.29 -5.70 -4.58
CA SER A 180 -7.42 -4.65 -4.10
C SER A 180 -7.80 -4.26 -2.67
N CYS A 181 -6.82 -4.14 -1.77
CA CYS A 181 -7.06 -3.63 -0.41
C CYS A 181 -7.50 -2.16 -0.42
N ALA A 182 -7.06 -1.39 -1.43
CA ALA A 182 -7.50 -0.01 -1.61
C ALA A 182 -8.98 0.04 -2.01
N ALA A 183 -9.40 -0.82 -2.94
CA ALA A 183 -10.82 -0.95 -3.32
C ALA A 183 -11.69 -1.39 -2.14
N ALA A 184 -11.22 -2.32 -1.30
CA ALA A 184 -11.90 -2.70 -0.07
C ALA A 184 -12.12 -1.51 0.87
N SER A 185 -11.09 -0.69 1.06
CA SER A 185 -11.17 0.52 1.91
C SER A 185 -12.18 1.54 1.37
N THR A 186 -12.13 1.82 0.08
CA THR A 186 -13.06 2.73 -0.60
C THR A 186 -14.49 2.20 -0.53
N LEU A 187 -14.69 0.90 -0.77
CA LEU A 187 -16.00 0.26 -0.72
C LEU A 187 -16.63 0.36 0.67
N VAL A 188 -15.87 0.04 1.73
CA VAL A 188 -16.37 0.15 3.11
C VAL A 188 -16.68 1.58 3.47
N ALA A 189 -15.85 2.55 3.08
CA ALA A 189 -16.11 3.97 3.31
C ALA A 189 -17.40 4.46 2.59
N THR A 190 -17.61 4.00 1.36
CA THR A 190 -18.80 4.34 0.59
C THR A 190 -20.06 3.71 1.19
N LEU A 191 -19.98 2.45 1.63
CA LEU A 191 -21.10 1.77 2.30
C LEU A 191 -21.49 2.48 3.60
N ASP A 192 -20.50 2.86 4.39
CA ASP A 192 -20.72 3.60 5.65
C ASP A 192 -21.40 4.95 5.40
N ALA A 193 -20.86 5.74 4.48
CA ALA A 193 -21.45 7.04 4.12
C ALA A 193 -22.88 6.93 3.60
N ARG A 194 -23.18 5.95 2.72
CA ARG A 194 -24.53 5.73 2.20
C ARG A 194 -25.50 5.21 3.25
N ALA A 195 -25.06 4.31 4.14
CA ALA A 195 -25.85 3.80 5.24
C ALA A 195 -26.24 4.93 6.19
N LEU A 196 -25.28 5.79 6.53
CA LEU A 196 -25.51 6.95 7.40
C LEU A 196 -26.48 7.95 6.76
N ALA A 197 -26.27 8.30 5.49
CA ALA A 197 -27.12 9.25 4.77
C ALA A 197 -28.57 8.76 4.60
N ALA A 198 -28.77 7.44 4.42
CA ALA A 198 -30.08 6.84 4.25
C ALA A 198 -30.71 6.36 5.56
N ALA A 199 -30.01 6.50 6.71
CA ALA A 199 -30.41 5.99 8.02
C ALA A 199 -30.84 4.50 7.99
N ARG A 200 -30.10 3.67 7.24
CA ARG A 200 -30.39 2.23 7.08
C ARG A 200 -29.15 1.36 7.32
N PRO A 201 -29.30 0.09 7.76
CA PRO A 201 -28.18 -0.79 8.03
C PRO A 201 -27.45 -1.20 6.74
N ILE A 202 -26.15 -1.50 6.89
CA ILE A 202 -25.35 -2.08 5.81
C ILE A 202 -25.76 -3.55 5.63
N ASN A 203 -26.28 -3.87 4.45
CA ASN A 203 -26.72 -5.20 4.05
C ASN A 203 -26.39 -5.47 2.57
N ARG A 204 -26.77 -6.65 2.07
CA ARG A 204 -26.51 -7.03 0.67
C ARG A 204 -27.21 -6.13 -0.34
N THR A 205 -28.38 -5.59 -0.02
CA THR A 205 -29.10 -4.69 -0.93
C THR A 205 -28.33 -3.39 -1.12
N LEU A 206 -27.89 -2.76 -0.02
CA LEU A 206 -27.05 -1.56 -0.09
C LEU A 206 -25.73 -1.82 -0.78
N ALA A 207 -25.11 -3.00 -0.52
CA ALA A 207 -23.88 -3.39 -1.17
C ALA A 207 -24.03 -3.58 -2.68
N ALA A 208 -25.12 -4.17 -3.15
CA ALA A 208 -25.41 -4.28 -4.58
C ALA A 208 -25.54 -2.89 -5.23
N GLU A 209 -26.31 -1.98 -4.64
CA GLU A 209 -26.47 -0.60 -5.13
C GLU A 209 -25.13 0.14 -5.28
N VAL A 210 -24.20 -0.07 -4.31
CA VAL A 210 -22.86 0.56 -4.36
C VAL A 210 -22.00 -0.06 -5.44
N LEU A 211 -21.99 -1.39 -5.55
CA LEU A 211 -21.18 -2.11 -6.53
C LEU A 211 -21.65 -1.85 -7.97
N ASP A 212 -22.96 -1.81 -8.21
CA ASP A 212 -23.54 -1.52 -9.52
C ASP A 212 -23.24 -0.08 -9.97
N THR A 213 -23.16 0.86 -9.03
CA THR A 213 -22.80 2.26 -9.33
C THR A 213 -21.29 2.44 -9.59
N ALA A 214 -20.47 1.52 -9.12
CA ALA A 214 -18.99 1.55 -9.26
C ALA A 214 -18.50 0.78 -10.51
N ALA A 215 -19.36 0.03 -11.21
CA ALA A 215 -19.00 -0.61 -12.47
C ALA A 215 -18.82 0.48 -13.55
N PRO A 216 -17.64 0.63 -14.18
CA PRO A 216 -17.49 1.49 -15.35
C PRO A 216 -18.30 0.93 -16.51
N GLU A 217 -18.98 1.83 -17.26
CA GLU A 217 -19.56 1.49 -18.58
C GLU A 217 -18.50 1.05 -19.58
#